data_9747b84e35e196cd288c85b5d0554e53
#
_entry.id   9747b84e35e196cd288c85b5d0554e53
#
_cell.length_a   1.000
_cell.length_b   1.000
_cell.length_c   1.000
_cell.angle_alpha   90.00
_cell.angle_beta   90.00
_cell.angle_gamma   90.00
#
_symmetry.space_group_name_H-M   'P 1'
#
loop_
_entity.id
_entity.type
_entity.pdbx_description
1 polymer ?
#
loop_
_entity_poly.entity_id
_entity_poly.type
_entity_poly.pdbx_seq_one_letter_code
_entity_poly.pdbx_strand_id
1 'polypeptide(L)'
;MGIWACQAGKDVYMEKPISHNLWEGRQFVATATQSRRVVQAGTQIRSSEGLIEAVAYVRSGQLGKVTAARGFCYKRRPSIGQVTGPQAVPANINYDLWSGPAPVIAPHRNSAKNGPVHYDWHWFWAYGNGDVGNQGIHQMDVARWFLGEAGLPQHTLSVGGRLGYVDDGQTPNTQIVIHDYAAAPLIFEVRGLPGADGTAMDKYRGVSIGNVIDCEHGYIVSDSYFTASAYDLKGRLLKEFKGTDRLMQNFIDVVRSRKTAELYGPLEEAHVSSSLCHLGNISHQLGQSVVAGEARAKLQGQPLLAEAHGRMVEHLATNQVDLAKASLTLGVPLALDPLRERFIGSDAAQANALLTRHYRAPFVVPTVVA
;
A
#
# COMPACT_ATOMS: atom_id res chain seq x y z
N MET A 1 -18.08 -2.45 -7.24
CA MET A 1 -18.42 -3.59 -8.14
C MET A 1 -18.45 -4.92 -7.39
N GLY A 2 -17.41 -5.29 -6.62
CA GLY A 2 -17.37 -6.57 -5.90
C GLY A 2 -18.58 -6.82 -5.00
N ILE A 3 -18.97 -5.81 -4.21
CA ILE A 3 -20.18 -5.87 -3.36
C ILE A 3 -21.43 -6.24 -4.18
N TRP A 4 -21.67 -5.52 -5.26
CA TRP A 4 -22.85 -5.78 -6.13
C TRP A 4 -22.79 -7.15 -6.81
N ALA A 5 -21.60 -7.61 -7.20
CA ALA A 5 -21.43 -8.95 -7.75
C ALA A 5 -21.80 -10.03 -6.71
N CYS A 6 -21.35 -9.89 -5.47
CA CYS A 6 -21.73 -10.78 -4.37
C CYS A 6 -23.24 -10.76 -4.09
N GLN A 7 -23.86 -9.57 -4.07
CA GLN A 7 -25.31 -9.43 -3.93
C GLN A 7 -26.09 -10.07 -5.09
N ALA A 8 -25.51 -10.06 -6.30
CA ALA A 8 -26.04 -10.75 -7.47
C ALA A 8 -25.69 -12.26 -7.50
N GLY A 9 -25.18 -12.81 -6.40
CA GLY A 9 -24.88 -14.25 -6.28
C GLY A 9 -23.64 -14.73 -7.02
N LYS A 10 -22.73 -13.82 -7.41
CA LYS A 10 -21.50 -14.16 -8.13
C LYS A 10 -20.33 -14.38 -7.18
N ASP A 11 -19.49 -15.34 -7.48
CA ASP A 11 -18.15 -15.44 -6.91
C ASP A 11 -17.23 -14.44 -7.62
N VAL A 12 -16.23 -13.90 -6.93
CA VAL A 12 -15.52 -12.72 -7.41
C VAL A 12 -14.00 -12.91 -7.29
N TYR A 13 -13.28 -12.65 -8.37
CA TYR A 13 -11.86 -12.30 -8.32
C TYR A 13 -11.74 -10.78 -8.39
N MET A 14 -11.14 -10.17 -7.37
CA MET A 14 -11.02 -8.72 -7.24
C MET A 14 -9.58 -8.27 -7.29
N GLU A 15 -9.24 -7.35 -8.19
CA GLU A 15 -7.92 -6.74 -8.21
C GLU A 15 -7.67 -5.87 -6.96
N LYS A 16 -6.40 -5.79 -6.63
CA LYS A 16 -5.88 -4.98 -5.49
C LYS A 16 -5.71 -3.49 -5.86
N PRO A 17 -5.77 -2.59 -4.89
CA PRO A 17 -6.36 -2.79 -3.56
C PRO A 17 -7.86 -3.05 -3.69
N ILE A 18 -8.42 -3.86 -2.78
CA ILE A 18 -9.81 -4.31 -2.91
C ILE A 18 -10.84 -3.21 -2.65
N SER A 19 -10.40 -2.06 -2.16
CA SER A 19 -11.23 -0.91 -1.81
C SER A 19 -10.45 0.40 -1.95
N HIS A 20 -11.16 1.51 -2.06
CA HIS A 20 -10.58 2.84 -2.08
C HIS A 20 -10.39 3.45 -0.68
N ASN A 21 -11.14 2.98 0.30
CA ASN A 21 -11.03 3.34 1.71
C ASN A 21 -11.34 2.13 2.60
N LEU A 22 -11.08 2.26 3.91
CA LEU A 22 -11.21 1.18 4.86
C LEU A 22 -12.67 0.69 4.98
N TRP A 23 -13.63 1.61 5.06
CA TRP A 23 -15.03 1.27 5.21
C TRP A 23 -15.57 0.45 4.02
N GLU A 24 -15.22 0.83 2.77
CA GLU A 24 -15.59 0.05 1.57
C GLU A 24 -15.09 -1.39 1.64
N GLY A 25 -13.85 -1.59 2.10
CA GLY A 25 -13.26 -2.91 2.27
C GLY A 25 -14.04 -3.76 3.28
N ARG A 26 -14.37 -3.19 4.44
CA ARG A 26 -15.17 -3.88 5.46
C ARG A 26 -16.59 -4.19 4.99
N GLN A 27 -17.24 -3.29 4.24
CA GLN A 27 -18.55 -3.58 3.64
C GLN A 27 -18.46 -4.71 2.61
N PHE A 28 -17.36 -4.81 1.87
CA PHE A 28 -17.16 -5.89 0.91
C PHE A 28 -16.98 -7.24 1.61
N VAL A 29 -16.18 -7.30 2.68
CA VAL A 29 -16.03 -8.52 3.49
C VAL A 29 -17.38 -8.95 4.08
N ALA A 30 -18.10 -8.03 4.72
CA ALA A 30 -19.42 -8.33 5.31
C ALA A 30 -20.40 -8.85 4.23
N THR A 31 -20.46 -8.21 3.07
CA THR A 31 -21.32 -8.64 1.96
C THR A 31 -20.95 -10.04 1.45
N ALA A 32 -19.67 -10.32 1.24
CA ALA A 32 -19.20 -11.62 0.75
C ALA A 32 -19.56 -12.75 1.74
N THR A 33 -19.36 -12.49 3.04
CA THR A 33 -19.72 -13.44 4.12
C THR A 33 -21.22 -13.68 4.17
N GLN A 34 -22.03 -12.62 4.22
CA GLN A 34 -23.49 -12.72 4.29
C GLN A 34 -24.09 -13.43 3.06
N SER A 35 -23.56 -13.15 1.87
CA SER A 35 -24.01 -13.78 0.62
C SER A 35 -23.36 -15.15 0.35
N ARG A 36 -22.45 -15.61 1.21
CA ARG A 36 -21.69 -16.87 1.09
C ARG A 36 -21.00 -17.00 -0.26
N ARG A 37 -20.36 -15.94 -0.73
CA ARG A 37 -19.63 -15.93 -1.99
C ARG A 37 -18.16 -16.19 -1.77
N VAL A 38 -17.54 -16.88 -2.72
CA VAL A 38 -16.08 -17.03 -2.79
C VAL A 38 -15.52 -15.76 -3.38
N VAL A 39 -14.64 -15.09 -2.61
CA VAL A 39 -13.97 -13.89 -3.10
C VAL A 39 -12.47 -14.04 -2.88
N GLN A 40 -11.71 -13.96 -3.97
CA GLN A 40 -10.26 -13.95 -3.98
C GLN A 40 -9.73 -12.60 -4.40
N ALA A 41 -8.78 -12.07 -3.66
CA ALA A 41 -8.09 -10.84 -4.01
C ALA A 41 -6.85 -11.11 -4.88
N GLY A 42 -6.50 -10.15 -5.73
CA GLY A 42 -5.30 -10.14 -6.57
C GLY A 42 -4.00 -9.91 -5.78
N THR A 43 -3.83 -10.58 -4.64
CA THR A 43 -2.60 -10.59 -3.83
C THR A 43 -1.75 -11.81 -4.18
N GLN A 44 -1.30 -11.88 -5.45
CA GLN A 44 -0.72 -13.08 -6.05
C GLN A 44 0.52 -13.61 -5.34
N ILE A 45 1.28 -12.75 -4.65
CA ILE A 45 2.49 -13.16 -3.92
C ILE A 45 2.17 -14.22 -2.86
N ARG A 46 0.98 -14.18 -2.25
CA ARG A 46 0.54 -15.17 -1.25
C ARG A 46 0.36 -16.58 -1.81
N SER A 47 0.24 -16.74 -3.13
CA SER A 47 0.16 -18.05 -3.78
C SER A 47 1.52 -18.59 -4.22
N SER A 48 2.59 -17.81 -4.07
CA SER A 48 3.94 -18.23 -4.43
C SER A 48 4.45 -19.30 -3.48
N GLU A 49 4.77 -20.48 -3.99
CA GLU A 49 5.35 -21.58 -3.21
C GLU A 49 6.63 -21.15 -2.50
N GLY A 50 7.49 -20.36 -3.18
CA GLY A 50 8.72 -19.84 -2.60
C GLY A 50 8.48 -18.89 -1.43
N LEU A 51 7.48 -18.02 -1.52
CA LEU A 51 7.15 -17.10 -0.42
C LEU A 51 6.44 -17.83 0.73
N ILE A 52 5.58 -18.79 0.45
CA ILE A 52 4.96 -19.67 1.47
C ILE A 52 6.06 -20.36 2.29
N GLU A 53 7.05 -20.93 1.62
CA GLU A 53 8.19 -21.60 2.29
C GLU A 53 9.05 -20.61 3.09
N ALA A 54 9.34 -19.41 2.53
CA ALA A 54 10.11 -18.38 3.21
C ALA A 54 9.42 -17.87 4.49
N VAL A 55 8.10 -17.65 4.44
CA VAL A 55 7.31 -17.27 5.62
C VAL A 55 7.33 -18.39 6.66
N ALA A 56 7.15 -19.65 6.26
CA ALA A 56 7.23 -20.80 7.17
C ALA A 56 8.62 -20.91 7.81
N TYR A 57 9.69 -20.64 7.06
CA TYR A 57 11.06 -20.66 7.55
C TYR A 57 11.29 -19.59 8.63
N VAL A 58 10.81 -18.36 8.43
CA VAL A 58 10.90 -17.30 9.46
C VAL A 58 10.08 -17.66 10.69
N ARG A 59 8.83 -18.10 10.49
CA ARG A 59 7.93 -18.46 11.60
C ARG A 59 8.38 -19.67 12.41
N SER A 60 9.20 -20.54 11.84
CA SER A 60 9.82 -21.65 12.58
C SER A 60 10.96 -21.21 13.50
N GLY A 61 11.32 -19.90 13.50
CA GLY A 61 12.35 -19.34 14.37
C GLY A 61 13.79 -19.53 13.89
N GLN A 62 14.01 -19.99 12.65
CA GLN A 62 15.35 -20.25 12.10
C GLN A 62 16.26 -19.01 12.09
N LEU A 63 15.67 -17.81 12.03
CA LEU A 63 16.40 -16.53 12.06
C LEU A 63 16.17 -15.75 13.38
N GLY A 64 15.60 -16.38 14.41
CA GLY A 64 15.13 -15.69 15.60
C GLY A 64 13.85 -14.88 15.35
N LYS A 65 13.54 -13.93 16.24
CA LYS A 65 12.36 -13.09 16.12
C LYS A 65 12.52 -12.07 15.00
N VAL A 66 11.43 -11.69 14.34
CA VAL A 66 11.40 -10.55 13.44
C VAL A 66 11.58 -9.27 14.25
N THR A 67 12.47 -8.37 13.81
CA THR A 67 12.75 -7.08 14.44
C THR A 67 12.23 -5.89 13.66
N ALA A 68 12.08 -6.04 12.33
CA ALA A 68 11.39 -5.10 11.45
C ALA A 68 10.96 -5.80 10.16
N ALA A 69 9.79 -5.46 9.64
CA ALA A 69 9.35 -5.87 8.31
C ALA A 69 9.30 -4.65 7.39
N ARG A 70 10.06 -4.70 6.29
CA ARG A 70 10.19 -3.56 5.37
C ARG A 70 9.65 -3.91 4.00
N GLY A 71 8.89 -2.97 3.42
CA GLY A 71 8.45 -3.01 2.03
C GLY A 71 8.97 -1.80 1.26
N PHE A 72 9.29 -1.98 -0.02
CA PHE A 72 9.86 -0.94 -0.87
C PHE A 72 9.12 -0.85 -2.20
N CYS A 73 8.85 0.39 -2.62
CA CYS A 73 8.47 0.76 -3.97
C CYS A 73 9.39 1.89 -4.45
N TYR A 74 10.60 1.54 -4.83
CA TYR A 74 11.53 2.44 -5.49
C TYR A 74 11.35 2.26 -6.99
N LYS A 75 10.39 3.00 -7.55
CA LYS A 75 9.95 2.87 -8.93
C LYS A 75 9.78 4.25 -9.56
N ARG A 76 10.52 4.49 -10.64
CA ARG A 76 10.48 5.78 -11.32
C ARG A 76 9.07 6.21 -11.68
N ARG A 77 8.71 7.41 -11.22
CA ARG A 77 7.46 8.09 -11.51
C ARG A 77 7.78 9.47 -12.08
N PRO A 78 7.76 9.63 -13.40
CA PRO A 78 7.95 10.94 -14.01
C PRO A 78 6.81 11.87 -13.62
N SER A 79 7.05 13.17 -13.71
CA SER A 79 6.00 14.18 -13.61
C SER A 79 4.88 13.88 -14.62
N ILE A 80 3.64 14.07 -14.21
CA ILE A 80 2.47 14.03 -15.11
C ILE A 80 2.21 15.37 -15.78
N GLY A 81 3.05 16.37 -15.51
CA GLY A 81 2.89 17.71 -16.01
C GLY A 81 1.76 18.51 -15.38
N GLN A 82 1.62 19.75 -15.84
CA GLN A 82 0.51 20.64 -15.50
C GLN A 82 -0.34 20.89 -16.74
N VAL A 83 -1.65 20.94 -16.57
CA VAL A 83 -2.58 21.25 -17.65
C VAL A 83 -3.41 22.50 -17.33
N THR A 84 -3.68 23.31 -18.34
CA THR A 84 -4.53 24.50 -18.19
C THR A 84 -5.99 24.09 -18.34
N GLY A 85 -6.67 23.97 -17.20
CA GLY A 85 -8.09 23.63 -17.16
C GLY A 85 -8.42 22.16 -17.41
N PRO A 86 -9.70 21.81 -17.39
CA PRO A 86 -10.16 20.44 -17.54
C PRO A 86 -9.93 19.91 -18.96
N GLN A 87 -9.50 18.67 -19.05
CA GLN A 87 -9.28 17.98 -20.31
C GLN A 87 -10.56 17.28 -20.78
N ALA A 88 -10.74 17.19 -22.11
CA ALA A 88 -11.87 16.46 -22.68
C ALA A 88 -11.75 14.96 -22.41
N VAL A 89 -12.85 14.34 -22.02
CA VAL A 89 -12.94 12.88 -21.91
C VAL A 89 -13.04 12.29 -23.31
N PRO A 90 -12.25 11.25 -23.66
CA PRO A 90 -12.37 10.54 -24.94
C PRO A 90 -13.81 10.02 -25.15
N ALA A 91 -14.35 10.20 -26.36
CA ALA A 91 -15.73 9.88 -26.68
C ALA A 91 -16.11 8.40 -26.51
N ASN A 92 -15.12 7.49 -26.52
CA ASN A 92 -15.31 6.07 -26.31
C ASN A 92 -15.31 5.64 -24.83
N ILE A 93 -15.19 6.58 -23.88
CA ILE A 93 -15.21 6.33 -22.45
C ILE A 93 -16.50 6.87 -21.84
N ASN A 94 -17.30 5.98 -21.24
CA ASN A 94 -18.38 6.40 -20.35
C ASN A 94 -17.78 6.86 -19.01
N TYR A 95 -17.55 8.16 -18.89
CA TYR A 95 -16.84 8.73 -17.75
C TYR A 95 -17.67 8.69 -16.45
N ASP A 96 -19.00 8.61 -16.57
CA ASP A 96 -19.88 8.40 -15.43
C ASP A 96 -19.68 7.02 -14.80
N LEU A 97 -19.69 5.97 -15.63
CA LEU A 97 -19.39 4.60 -15.18
C LEU A 97 -17.94 4.45 -14.71
N TRP A 98 -16.99 5.09 -15.40
CA TRP A 98 -15.59 5.07 -15.02
C TRP A 98 -15.37 5.70 -13.64
N SER A 99 -15.98 6.85 -13.37
CA SER A 99 -15.91 7.51 -12.06
C SER A 99 -16.57 6.70 -10.94
N GLY A 100 -17.62 5.95 -11.27
CA GLY A 100 -18.33 5.09 -10.31
C GLY A 100 -18.74 5.84 -9.05
N PRO A 101 -18.38 5.35 -7.86
CA PRO A 101 -18.72 5.97 -6.57
C PRO A 101 -17.94 7.26 -6.28
N ALA A 102 -16.88 7.55 -7.04
CA ALA A 102 -16.11 8.78 -6.89
C ALA A 102 -16.89 10.01 -7.42
N PRO A 103 -16.58 11.23 -6.98
CA PRO A 103 -17.11 12.43 -7.62
C PRO A 103 -16.68 12.48 -9.08
N VAL A 104 -17.57 12.96 -9.97
CA VAL A 104 -17.23 13.18 -11.38
C VAL A 104 -16.45 14.48 -11.47
N ILE A 105 -15.14 14.37 -11.47
CA ILE A 105 -14.21 15.50 -11.62
C ILE A 105 -13.63 15.44 -13.03
N ALA A 106 -13.74 16.52 -13.79
CA ALA A 106 -13.16 16.59 -15.12
C ALA A 106 -11.65 16.30 -15.06
N PRO A 107 -11.08 15.54 -16.01
CA PRO A 107 -9.66 15.20 -15.97
C PRO A 107 -8.77 16.45 -15.99
N HIS A 108 -7.81 16.48 -15.08
CA HIS A 108 -6.73 17.47 -15.00
C HIS A 108 -5.38 16.81 -15.20
N ARG A 109 -5.31 15.92 -16.19
CA ARG A 109 -4.13 15.13 -16.50
C ARG A 109 -4.12 14.79 -17.98
N ASN A 110 -3.05 15.07 -18.65
CA ASN A 110 -2.91 14.78 -20.08
C ASN A 110 -1.45 14.50 -20.40
N SER A 111 -0.84 13.54 -19.70
CA SER A 111 0.52 13.15 -20.02
C SER A 111 0.61 12.59 -21.44
N ALA A 112 1.71 12.86 -22.13
CA ALA A 112 1.92 12.39 -23.49
C ALA A 112 1.82 10.86 -23.63
N LYS A 113 2.10 10.12 -22.53
CA LYS A 113 2.02 8.67 -22.49
C LYS A 113 0.62 8.15 -22.24
N ASN A 114 -0.12 8.76 -21.31
CA ASN A 114 -1.31 8.17 -20.71
C ASN A 114 -2.60 8.90 -21.14
N GLY A 115 -2.50 10.14 -21.67
CA GLY A 115 -3.67 10.96 -21.97
C GLY A 115 -4.49 11.32 -20.72
N PRO A 116 -5.73 11.82 -20.91
CA PRO A 116 -6.47 12.44 -19.80
C PRO A 116 -7.13 11.46 -18.83
N VAL A 117 -7.27 10.16 -19.16
CA VAL A 117 -8.05 9.22 -18.33
C VAL A 117 -7.23 8.03 -17.84
N HIS A 118 -6.27 7.55 -18.67
CA HIS A 118 -5.54 6.32 -18.38
C HIS A 118 -4.42 6.55 -17.34
N TYR A 119 -4.16 5.54 -16.51
CA TYR A 119 -3.08 5.36 -15.53
C TYR A 119 -2.90 6.49 -14.49
N ASP A 120 -2.76 7.76 -14.88
CA ASP A 120 -2.38 8.87 -13.97
C ASP A 120 -3.46 9.21 -12.92
N TRP A 121 -4.63 8.58 -13.00
CA TRP A 121 -5.65 8.61 -11.95
C TRP A 121 -5.14 8.11 -10.59
N HIS A 122 -4.08 7.30 -10.56
CA HIS A 122 -3.44 6.83 -9.34
C HIS A 122 -2.98 7.99 -8.45
N TRP A 123 -2.65 9.13 -9.05
CA TRP A 123 -2.07 10.27 -8.36
C TRP A 123 -3.10 11.29 -7.90
N PHE A 124 -4.39 11.01 -8.00
CA PHE A 124 -5.49 11.88 -7.55
C PHE A 124 -6.29 11.18 -6.46
N TRP A 125 -6.44 11.83 -5.29
CA TRP A 125 -7.13 11.26 -4.13
C TRP A 125 -8.56 10.82 -4.39
N ALA A 126 -9.26 11.46 -5.34
CA ALA A 126 -10.62 11.06 -5.71
C ALA A 126 -10.71 9.64 -6.29
N TYR A 127 -9.65 9.16 -6.94
CA TYR A 127 -9.64 7.92 -7.71
C TYR A 127 -8.60 6.91 -7.25
N GLY A 128 -7.44 7.37 -6.77
CA GLY A 128 -6.30 6.54 -6.42
C GLY A 128 -5.77 6.80 -5.02
N ASN A 129 -4.83 5.97 -4.61
CA ASN A 129 -4.18 6.00 -3.29
C ASN A 129 -2.65 6.16 -3.41
N GLY A 130 -2.16 6.71 -4.55
CA GLY A 130 -0.73 6.83 -4.81
C GLY A 130 0.00 5.49 -4.90
N ASP A 131 1.32 5.50 -4.81
CA ASP A 131 2.10 4.26 -4.82
C ASP A 131 1.96 3.45 -3.52
N VAL A 132 1.56 4.06 -2.43
CA VAL A 132 1.22 3.34 -1.20
C VAL A 132 0.06 2.35 -1.46
N GLY A 133 -0.97 2.76 -2.22
CA GLY A 133 -2.07 1.86 -2.60
C GLY A 133 -1.78 1.06 -3.87
N ASN A 134 -1.06 1.61 -4.84
CA ASN A 134 -0.81 0.93 -6.11
C ASN A 134 0.18 -0.24 -6.00
N GLN A 135 1.37 0.01 -5.49
CA GLN A 135 2.40 -1.01 -5.30
C GLN A 135 2.48 -1.47 -3.84
N GLY A 136 2.31 -0.54 -2.89
CA GLY A 136 2.52 -0.78 -1.47
C GLY A 136 1.63 -1.87 -0.88
N ILE A 137 0.43 -2.05 -1.42
CA ILE A 137 -0.45 -3.15 -1.00
C ILE A 137 0.26 -4.51 -1.06
N HIS A 138 1.03 -4.79 -2.11
CA HIS A 138 1.75 -6.06 -2.24
C HIS A 138 2.85 -6.21 -1.20
N GLN A 139 3.68 -5.17 -1.01
CA GLN A 139 4.81 -5.24 -0.08
C GLN A 139 4.36 -5.17 1.38
N MET A 140 3.34 -4.38 1.70
CA MET A 140 2.79 -4.35 3.06
C MET A 140 2.04 -5.63 3.40
N ASP A 141 1.35 -6.25 2.44
CA ASP A 141 0.72 -7.56 2.59
C ASP A 141 1.76 -8.65 2.93
N VAL A 142 2.85 -8.70 2.18
CA VAL A 142 3.96 -9.64 2.42
C VAL A 142 4.65 -9.37 3.76
N ALA A 143 4.96 -8.11 4.07
CA ALA A 143 5.59 -7.72 5.33
C ALA A 143 4.73 -8.15 6.53
N ARG A 144 3.41 -7.87 6.50
CA ARG A 144 2.45 -8.29 7.52
C ARG A 144 2.38 -9.83 7.63
N TRP A 145 2.42 -10.52 6.51
CA TRP A 145 2.42 -11.98 6.47
C TRP A 145 3.66 -12.59 7.17
N PHE A 146 4.85 -12.03 6.96
CA PHE A 146 6.06 -12.43 7.68
C PHE A 146 5.97 -12.13 9.18
N LEU A 147 5.39 -11.00 9.58
CA LEU A 147 5.14 -10.67 10.98
C LEU A 147 4.18 -11.64 11.68
N GLY A 148 3.30 -12.29 10.93
CA GLY A 148 2.26 -13.14 11.49
C GLY A 148 1.05 -12.39 12.02
N GLU A 149 0.92 -11.11 11.67
CA GLU A 149 -0.14 -10.24 12.16
C GLU A 149 -1.43 -10.43 11.36
N ALA A 150 -2.51 -10.76 12.06
CA ALA A 150 -3.83 -10.99 11.44
C ALA A 150 -4.67 -9.70 11.32
N GLY A 151 -4.44 -8.71 12.18
CA GLY A 151 -5.25 -7.49 12.29
C GLY A 151 -4.56 -6.23 11.79
N LEU A 152 -5.18 -5.09 12.11
CA LEU A 152 -4.64 -3.77 11.89
C LEU A 152 -3.58 -3.40 12.96
N PRO A 153 -2.66 -2.46 12.67
CA PRO A 153 -1.66 -1.99 13.63
C PRO A 153 -2.31 -1.13 14.73
N GLN A 154 -1.57 -0.95 15.83
CA GLN A 154 -2.00 -0.06 16.92
C GLN A 154 -1.77 1.41 16.60
N HIS A 155 -0.69 1.72 15.87
CA HIS A 155 -0.37 3.09 15.46
C HIS A 155 0.08 3.13 14.01
N THR A 156 -0.09 4.29 13.39
CA THR A 156 0.42 4.60 12.06
C THR A 156 0.92 6.03 11.99
N LEU A 157 2.01 6.23 11.24
CA LEU A 157 2.58 7.55 10.97
C LEU A 157 3.15 7.57 9.55
N SER A 158 2.97 8.68 8.84
CA SER A 158 3.51 8.89 7.51
C SER A 158 4.36 10.16 7.44
N VAL A 159 5.40 10.14 6.60
CA VAL A 159 6.16 11.34 6.23
C VAL A 159 6.51 11.27 4.76
N GLY A 160 6.34 12.36 4.02
CA GLY A 160 6.65 12.39 2.60
C GLY A 160 6.05 13.58 1.86
N GLY A 161 6.09 13.53 0.54
CA GLY A 161 5.56 14.60 -0.29
C GLY A 161 5.66 14.29 -1.78
N ARG A 162 5.22 15.24 -2.58
CA ARG A 162 5.42 15.21 -4.03
C ARG A 162 6.54 16.17 -4.38
N LEU A 163 7.72 15.62 -4.70
CA LEU A 163 9.01 16.30 -4.67
C LEU A 163 9.79 16.08 -5.98
N GLY A 164 10.74 16.99 -6.26
CA GLY A 164 11.63 16.92 -7.40
C GLY A 164 11.05 17.46 -8.72
N TYR A 165 9.77 17.74 -8.76
CA TYR A 165 9.05 18.40 -9.87
C TYR A 165 7.73 19.00 -9.40
N VAL A 166 7.14 19.85 -10.22
CA VAL A 166 5.81 20.44 -10.00
C VAL A 166 4.88 19.91 -11.08
N ASP A 167 3.78 19.30 -10.68
CA ASP A 167 2.74 18.78 -11.56
C ASP A 167 1.38 18.78 -10.87
N ASP A 168 0.32 18.31 -11.55
CA ASP A 168 -1.04 18.29 -11.02
C ASP A 168 -1.35 17.09 -10.11
N GLY A 169 -0.39 16.19 -9.90
CA GLY A 169 -0.56 15.04 -9.02
C GLY A 169 -0.69 15.46 -7.56
N GLN A 170 -1.55 14.78 -6.82
CA GLN A 170 -1.92 15.08 -5.43
C GLN A 170 -1.25 14.13 -4.43
N THR A 171 -1.03 12.87 -4.83
CA THR A 171 -0.44 11.87 -3.93
C THR A 171 1.08 12.00 -3.88
N PRO A 172 1.73 11.65 -2.77
CA PRO A 172 3.19 11.64 -2.67
C PRO A 172 3.85 10.75 -3.72
N ASN A 173 5.01 11.18 -4.22
CA ASN A 173 5.92 10.35 -5.00
C ASN A 173 7.12 9.87 -4.17
N THR A 174 7.29 10.42 -2.98
CA THR A 174 8.33 10.07 -2.01
C THR A 174 7.68 10.06 -0.64
N GLN A 175 7.61 8.86 -0.01
CA GLN A 175 6.83 8.69 1.22
C GLN A 175 7.37 7.52 2.05
N ILE A 176 7.32 7.65 3.35
CA ILE A 176 7.54 6.57 4.31
C ILE A 176 6.27 6.44 5.14
N VAL A 177 5.84 5.21 5.35
CA VAL A 177 4.76 4.86 6.29
C VAL A 177 5.29 3.86 7.28
N ILE A 178 5.04 4.08 8.57
CA ILE A 178 5.31 3.11 9.63
C ILE A 178 4.00 2.70 10.28
N HIS A 179 3.88 1.40 10.53
CA HIS A 179 2.78 0.78 11.24
C HIS A 179 3.35 0.01 12.44
N ASP A 180 2.93 0.39 13.64
CA ASP A 180 3.40 -0.25 14.86
C ASP A 180 2.51 -1.46 15.17
N TYR A 181 3.07 -2.64 15.01
CA TYR A 181 2.52 -3.92 15.44
C TYR A 181 3.20 -4.38 16.72
N ALA A 182 2.51 -5.22 17.49
CA ALA A 182 3.05 -5.74 18.74
C ALA A 182 4.30 -6.60 18.55
N ALA A 183 4.39 -7.35 17.45
CA ALA A 183 5.53 -8.21 17.15
C ALA A 183 6.77 -7.39 16.74
N ALA A 184 6.63 -6.51 15.76
CA ALA A 184 7.67 -5.61 15.28
C ALA A 184 7.06 -4.59 14.31
N PRO A 185 7.68 -3.41 14.09
CA PRO A 185 7.14 -2.43 13.16
C PRO A 185 7.21 -2.89 11.71
N LEU A 186 6.20 -2.48 10.94
CA LEU A 186 6.17 -2.57 9.49
C LEU A 186 6.45 -1.18 8.91
N ILE A 187 7.43 -1.10 8.01
CA ILE A 187 7.82 0.15 7.34
C ILE A 187 7.65 -0.02 5.84
N PHE A 188 7.01 0.94 5.20
CA PHE A 188 6.90 0.98 3.75
C PHE A 188 7.48 2.27 3.18
N GLU A 189 8.33 2.16 2.16
CA GLU A 189 9.03 3.28 1.55
C GLU A 189 8.72 3.40 0.06
N VAL A 190 8.33 4.60 -0.36
CA VAL A 190 8.12 5.00 -1.77
C VAL A 190 9.21 5.96 -2.21
N ARG A 191 9.81 5.73 -3.37
CA ARG A 191 10.71 6.67 -4.08
C ARG A 191 10.38 6.69 -5.55
N GLY A 192 9.89 7.83 -6.03
CA GLY A 192 9.51 8.03 -7.44
C GLY A 192 10.57 8.70 -8.30
N LEU A 193 11.58 9.31 -7.68
CA LEU A 193 12.73 9.90 -8.38
C LEU A 193 13.80 8.83 -8.65
N PRO A 194 14.67 9.01 -9.64
CA PRO A 194 15.75 8.07 -9.93
C PRO A 194 16.83 8.06 -8.84
N GLY A 195 17.68 7.05 -8.82
CA GLY A 195 18.90 7.00 -8.03
C GLY A 195 19.99 7.94 -8.54
N ALA A 196 21.17 7.85 -7.96
CA ALA A 196 22.28 8.77 -8.17
C ALA A 196 22.76 8.86 -9.65
N ASP A 197 22.63 7.80 -10.43
CA ASP A 197 23.02 7.78 -11.84
C ASP A 197 21.96 8.35 -12.80
N GLY A 198 20.82 8.81 -12.27
CA GLY A 198 19.69 9.34 -13.04
C GLY A 198 18.89 8.30 -13.83
N THR A 199 19.29 7.05 -13.84
CA THR A 199 18.69 5.97 -14.65
C THR A 199 18.17 4.81 -13.81
N ALA A 200 18.99 4.24 -12.94
CA ALA A 200 18.58 3.18 -12.03
C ALA A 200 17.78 3.74 -10.83
N MET A 201 17.10 2.87 -10.11
CA MET A 201 16.47 3.21 -8.85
C MET A 201 17.39 2.86 -7.69
N ASP A 202 17.22 3.56 -6.55
CA ASP A 202 17.86 3.18 -5.31
C ASP A 202 17.52 1.75 -4.91
N LYS A 203 18.36 1.16 -4.07
CA LYS A 203 18.16 -0.18 -3.52
C LYS A 203 18.45 -0.22 -2.03
N TYR A 204 17.67 -0.97 -1.30
CA TYR A 204 17.97 -1.35 0.08
C TYR A 204 18.29 -2.85 0.14
N ARG A 205 19.51 -3.22 0.51
CA ARG A 205 20.00 -4.62 0.45
C ARG A 205 19.70 -5.31 -0.90
N GLY A 206 19.86 -4.59 -2.00
CA GLY A 206 19.61 -5.09 -3.34
C GLY A 206 18.17 -4.94 -3.84
N VAL A 207 17.22 -4.58 -2.99
CA VAL A 207 15.79 -4.47 -3.30
C VAL A 207 15.43 -3.05 -3.72
N SER A 208 14.80 -2.89 -4.88
CA SER A 208 14.08 -1.67 -5.30
C SER A 208 12.56 -1.81 -5.15
N ILE A 209 12.00 -2.94 -5.58
CA ILE A 209 10.60 -3.29 -5.34
C ILE A 209 10.58 -4.67 -4.69
N GLY A 210 10.06 -4.76 -3.47
CA GLY A 210 10.05 -6.01 -2.72
C GLY A 210 10.08 -5.80 -1.21
N ASN A 211 10.62 -6.79 -0.51
CA ASN A 211 10.64 -6.80 0.94
C ASN A 211 12.02 -7.18 1.52
N VAL A 212 12.33 -6.61 2.68
CA VAL A 212 13.40 -7.07 3.57
C VAL A 212 12.80 -7.28 4.94
N ILE A 213 12.99 -8.47 5.50
CA ILE A 213 12.51 -8.83 6.83
C ILE A 213 13.74 -9.01 7.72
N ASP A 214 13.95 -8.06 8.61
CA ASP A 214 15.06 -8.10 9.58
C ASP A 214 14.69 -9.01 10.75
N CYS A 215 15.61 -9.89 11.14
CA CYS A 215 15.45 -10.82 12.25
C CYS A 215 16.68 -10.77 13.17
N GLU A 216 16.59 -11.36 14.39
CA GLU A 216 17.67 -11.34 15.39
C GLU A 216 18.98 -11.98 14.88
N HIS A 217 18.90 -13.00 14.02
CA HIS A 217 20.06 -13.79 13.58
C HIS A 217 20.31 -13.74 12.08
N GLY A 218 19.57 -12.90 11.34
CA GLY A 218 19.69 -12.78 9.90
C GLY A 218 18.59 -11.96 9.30
N TYR A 219 18.37 -12.12 8.00
CA TYR A 219 17.29 -11.41 7.31
C TYR A 219 16.83 -12.16 6.05
N ILE A 220 15.60 -11.88 5.62
CA ILE A 220 15.05 -12.31 4.33
C ILE A 220 15.08 -11.14 3.36
N VAL A 221 15.41 -11.45 2.11
CA VAL A 221 15.24 -10.55 0.95
C VAL A 221 14.27 -11.21 -0.03
N SER A 222 13.24 -10.48 -0.44
CA SER A 222 12.34 -10.85 -1.53
C SER A 222 12.28 -9.68 -2.51
N ASP A 223 12.94 -9.80 -3.63
CA ASP A 223 13.04 -8.82 -4.72
C ASP A 223 12.17 -9.19 -5.93
N SER A 224 11.37 -10.23 -5.79
CA SER A 224 10.41 -10.68 -6.79
C SER A 224 9.13 -11.23 -6.13
N TYR A 225 8.12 -11.49 -6.95
CA TYR A 225 6.85 -12.08 -6.48
C TYR A 225 6.94 -13.58 -6.19
N PHE A 226 8.03 -14.24 -6.59
CA PHE A 226 8.12 -15.71 -6.58
C PHE A 226 9.33 -16.25 -5.83
N THR A 227 10.25 -15.37 -5.45
CA THR A 227 11.52 -15.77 -4.85
C THR A 227 11.81 -14.99 -3.58
N ALA A 228 12.51 -15.65 -2.66
CA ALA A 228 13.12 -15.02 -1.50
C ALA A 228 14.44 -15.70 -1.17
N SER A 229 15.30 -15.01 -0.41
CA SER A 229 16.58 -15.55 0.05
C SER A 229 16.80 -15.19 1.52
N ALA A 230 17.25 -16.15 2.30
CA ALA A 230 17.66 -15.98 3.69
C ALA A 230 19.17 -15.75 3.80
N TYR A 231 19.56 -14.79 4.60
CA TYR A 231 20.96 -14.44 4.87
C TYR A 231 21.23 -14.37 6.37
N ASP A 232 22.47 -14.69 6.78
CA ASP A 232 22.92 -14.35 8.13
C ASP A 232 23.25 -12.86 8.27
N LEU A 233 23.58 -12.40 9.49
CA LEU A 233 23.90 -10.98 9.75
C LEU A 233 25.18 -10.51 9.00
N LYS A 234 26.03 -11.42 8.53
CA LYS A 234 27.23 -11.12 7.73
C LYS A 234 26.94 -11.06 6.23
N GLY A 235 25.70 -11.29 5.81
CA GLY A 235 25.29 -11.29 4.40
C GLY A 235 25.61 -12.60 3.66
N ARG A 236 25.97 -13.69 4.38
CA ARG A 236 26.16 -15.00 3.75
C ARG A 236 24.78 -15.62 3.49
N LEU A 237 24.58 -16.10 2.28
CA LEU A 237 23.38 -16.80 1.85
C LEU A 237 23.23 -18.10 2.67
N LEU A 238 22.07 -18.29 3.29
CA LEU A 238 21.70 -19.48 4.05
C LEU A 238 20.77 -20.39 3.25
N LYS A 239 19.76 -19.82 2.59
CA LYS A 239 18.77 -20.57 1.83
C LYS A 239 18.11 -19.70 0.75
N GLU A 240 17.80 -20.30 -0.40
CA GLU A 240 16.97 -19.74 -1.44
C GLU A 240 15.60 -20.41 -1.46
N PHE A 241 14.56 -19.61 -1.75
CA PHE A 241 13.18 -20.05 -1.88
C PHE A 241 12.70 -19.66 -3.28
N LYS A 242 12.18 -20.62 -4.03
CA LYS A 242 11.72 -20.41 -5.42
C LYS A 242 10.42 -21.17 -5.65
N GLY A 243 9.52 -20.59 -6.41
CA GLY A 243 8.25 -21.23 -6.71
C GLY A 243 7.47 -20.51 -7.80
N THR A 244 6.29 -20.99 -8.06
CA THR A 244 5.38 -20.47 -9.07
C THR A 244 4.11 -19.95 -8.41
N ASP A 245 3.32 -19.20 -9.19
CA ASP A 245 2.05 -18.64 -8.77
C ASP A 245 0.90 -19.58 -9.21
N ARG A 246 -0.06 -19.83 -8.32
CA ARG A 246 -1.26 -20.62 -8.56
C ARG A 246 -2.56 -19.90 -8.21
N LEU A 247 -2.54 -18.57 -8.09
CA LEU A 247 -3.68 -17.82 -7.56
C LEU A 247 -4.96 -18.05 -8.36
N MET A 248 -4.89 -17.97 -9.69
CA MET A 248 -6.07 -18.12 -10.54
C MET A 248 -6.62 -19.55 -10.52
N GLN A 249 -5.74 -20.56 -10.55
CA GLN A 249 -6.17 -21.95 -10.46
C GLN A 249 -6.80 -22.22 -9.07
N ASN A 250 -6.19 -21.72 -8.00
CA ASN A 250 -6.73 -21.82 -6.65
C ASN A 250 -8.14 -21.20 -6.56
N PHE A 251 -8.35 -20.03 -7.16
CA PHE A 251 -9.69 -19.42 -7.19
C PHE A 251 -10.73 -20.35 -7.83
N ILE A 252 -10.41 -20.93 -8.99
CA ILE A 252 -11.32 -21.84 -9.69
C ILE A 252 -11.60 -23.09 -8.85
N ASP A 253 -10.58 -23.66 -8.23
CA ASP A 253 -10.70 -24.86 -7.40
C ASP A 253 -11.57 -24.60 -6.16
N VAL A 254 -11.38 -23.43 -5.51
CA VAL A 254 -12.18 -23.04 -4.34
C VAL A 254 -13.61 -22.67 -4.72
N VAL A 255 -13.85 -22.07 -5.89
CA VAL A 255 -15.22 -21.84 -6.41
C VAL A 255 -15.96 -23.18 -6.57
N ARG A 256 -15.28 -24.24 -7.02
CA ARG A 256 -15.85 -25.58 -7.17
C ARG A 256 -16.03 -26.30 -5.84
N SER A 257 -15.04 -26.25 -4.96
CA SER A 257 -15.05 -26.96 -3.67
C SER A 257 -15.88 -26.26 -2.58
N ARG A 258 -16.05 -24.94 -2.70
CA ARG A 258 -16.64 -24.04 -1.69
C ARG A 258 -15.85 -23.95 -0.37
N LYS A 259 -14.63 -24.44 -0.32
CA LYS A 259 -13.76 -24.42 0.85
C LYS A 259 -12.95 -23.11 0.92
N THR A 260 -13.59 -22.03 1.31
CA THR A 260 -12.98 -20.67 1.32
C THR A 260 -11.72 -20.55 2.15
N ALA A 261 -11.50 -21.42 3.14
CA ALA A 261 -10.26 -21.48 3.91
C ALA A 261 -9.02 -21.90 3.09
N GLU A 262 -9.22 -22.46 1.89
CA GLU A 262 -8.15 -22.87 0.97
C GLU A 262 -7.73 -21.75 0.01
N LEU A 263 -8.35 -20.55 0.08
CA LEU A 263 -7.94 -19.38 -0.71
C LEU A 263 -6.56 -18.89 -0.30
N TYR A 264 -5.70 -18.63 -1.28
CA TYR A 264 -4.39 -17.98 -1.02
C TYR A 264 -4.51 -16.49 -0.73
N GLY A 265 -5.42 -15.79 -1.40
CA GLY A 265 -5.71 -14.37 -1.20
C GLY A 265 -7.14 -14.14 -0.67
N PRO A 266 -7.48 -14.62 0.56
CA PRO A 266 -8.83 -14.43 1.10
C PRO A 266 -9.14 -12.95 1.31
N LEU A 267 -10.41 -12.59 1.13
CA LEU A 267 -10.85 -11.20 1.13
C LEU A 267 -10.56 -10.46 2.43
N GLU A 268 -10.67 -11.15 3.60
CA GLU A 268 -10.36 -10.55 4.91
C GLU A 268 -8.89 -10.13 4.99
N GLU A 269 -7.96 -10.99 4.58
CA GLU A 269 -6.52 -10.69 4.55
C GLU A 269 -6.21 -9.51 3.63
N ALA A 270 -6.86 -9.47 2.46
CA ALA A 270 -6.70 -8.38 1.51
C ALA A 270 -7.32 -7.07 2.02
N HIS A 271 -8.40 -7.14 2.80
CA HIS A 271 -8.97 -5.98 3.47
C HIS A 271 -7.99 -5.37 4.45
N VAL A 272 -7.43 -6.17 5.35
CA VAL A 272 -6.44 -5.69 6.33
C VAL A 272 -5.23 -5.07 5.61
N SER A 273 -4.70 -5.73 4.59
CA SER A 273 -3.54 -5.22 3.85
C SER A 273 -3.84 -3.95 3.03
N SER A 274 -5.04 -3.86 2.42
CA SER A 274 -5.48 -2.62 1.75
C SER A 274 -5.65 -1.48 2.76
N SER A 275 -6.13 -1.80 3.97
CA SER A 275 -6.31 -0.83 5.03
C SER A 275 -5.00 -0.19 5.48
N LEU A 276 -3.86 -0.90 5.47
CA LEU A 276 -2.54 -0.31 5.75
C LEU A 276 -2.24 0.87 4.81
N CYS A 277 -2.59 0.73 3.53
CA CYS A 277 -2.43 1.82 2.56
C CYS A 277 -3.28 3.04 2.95
N HIS A 278 -4.53 2.79 3.32
CA HIS A 278 -5.47 3.85 3.69
C HIS A 278 -5.04 4.57 4.98
N LEU A 279 -4.62 3.81 6.01
CA LEU A 279 -4.16 4.36 7.28
C LEU A 279 -2.95 5.29 7.09
N GLY A 280 -1.95 4.87 6.31
CA GLY A 280 -0.78 5.68 5.99
C GLY A 280 -1.15 6.97 5.23
N ASN A 281 -2.08 6.88 4.28
CA ASN A 281 -2.57 8.04 3.54
C ASN A 281 -3.40 8.99 4.40
N ILE A 282 -4.21 8.48 5.34
CA ILE A 282 -4.96 9.32 6.29
C ILE A 282 -4.01 10.09 7.20
N SER A 283 -2.99 9.42 7.75
CA SER A 283 -1.94 10.11 8.51
C SER A 283 -1.31 11.24 7.70
N HIS A 284 -0.97 10.98 6.43
CA HIS A 284 -0.40 11.99 5.53
C HIS A 284 -1.35 13.15 5.27
N GLN A 285 -2.63 12.90 4.94
CA GLN A 285 -3.60 13.92 4.60
C GLN A 285 -3.94 14.86 5.75
N LEU A 286 -3.85 14.38 6.99
CA LEU A 286 -4.05 15.19 8.21
C LEU A 286 -2.77 15.89 8.67
N GLY A 287 -1.65 15.60 8.03
CA GLY A 287 -0.34 16.08 8.43
C GLY A 287 -0.11 17.58 8.17
N GLN A 288 1.02 18.06 8.67
CA GLN A 288 1.44 19.44 8.53
C GLN A 288 2.67 19.54 7.64
N SER A 289 2.77 20.63 6.89
CA SER A 289 3.94 20.97 6.11
C SER A 289 5.12 21.33 7.03
N VAL A 290 6.26 20.70 6.80
CA VAL A 290 7.52 20.97 7.51
C VAL A 290 8.65 21.05 6.50
N VAL A 291 9.66 21.87 6.78
CA VAL A 291 10.88 21.92 5.95
C VAL A 291 11.58 20.57 6.00
N ALA A 292 11.99 20.04 4.86
CA ALA A 292 12.55 18.68 4.75
C ALA A 292 13.76 18.45 5.67
N GLY A 293 14.64 19.45 5.81
CA GLY A 293 15.80 19.40 6.70
C GLY A 293 15.45 19.39 8.19
N GLU A 294 14.28 19.87 8.59
CA GLU A 294 13.83 19.95 9.98
C GLU A 294 12.99 18.74 10.43
N ALA A 295 12.46 17.97 9.48
CA ALA A 295 11.56 16.86 9.76
C ALA A 295 12.18 15.82 10.70
N ARG A 296 13.50 15.57 10.58
CA ARG A 296 14.23 14.57 11.38
C ARG A 296 14.12 14.82 12.89
N ALA A 297 14.19 16.09 13.32
CA ALA A 297 14.10 16.43 14.73
C ALA A 297 12.74 16.08 15.35
N LYS A 298 11.68 16.05 14.53
CA LYS A 298 10.31 15.71 14.93
C LYS A 298 10.04 14.20 14.95
N LEU A 299 10.96 13.38 14.43
CA LEU A 299 10.88 11.92 14.41
C LEU A 299 11.62 11.26 15.58
N GLN A 300 11.98 12.04 16.61
CA GLN A 300 12.61 11.52 17.82
C GLN A 300 11.68 10.52 18.52
N GLY A 301 12.24 9.38 18.92
CA GLY A 301 11.46 8.28 19.51
C GLY A 301 11.03 7.18 18.52
N GLN A 302 11.25 7.39 17.21
CA GLN A 302 10.96 6.43 16.14
C GLN A 302 12.26 6.09 15.37
N PRO A 303 13.18 5.28 15.91
CA PRO A 303 14.53 5.12 15.35
C PRO A 303 14.53 4.54 13.93
N LEU A 304 13.66 3.60 13.64
CA LEU A 304 13.55 3.01 12.30
C LEU A 304 12.97 3.99 11.27
N LEU A 305 12.01 4.83 11.68
CA LEU A 305 11.49 5.89 10.83
C LEU A 305 12.53 6.97 10.59
N ALA A 306 13.29 7.36 11.62
CA ALA A 306 14.39 8.32 11.50
C ALA A 306 15.52 7.81 10.58
N GLU A 307 15.82 6.52 10.61
CA GLU A 307 16.77 5.85 9.70
C GLU A 307 16.27 5.88 8.26
N ALA A 308 15.03 5.47 8.01
CA ALA A 308 14.42 5.51 6.69
C ALA A 308 14.32 6.96 6.15
N HIS A 309 13.99 7.92 7.01
CA HIS A 309 13.99 9.35 6.67
C HIS A 309 15.38 9.86 6.30
N GLY A 310 16.43 9.43 7.00
CA GLY A 310 17.81 9.76 6.63
C GLY A 310 18.13 9.37 5.19
N ARG A 311 17.83 8.14 4.81
CA ARG A 311 17.99 7.66 3.41
C ARG A 311 17.09 8.41 2.43
N MET A 312 15.88 8.81 2.83
CA MET A 312 15.01 9.62 1.99
C MET A 312 15.61 11.01 1.72
N VAL A 313 16.18 11.65 2.73
CA VAL A 313 16.86 12.95 2.60
C VAL A 313 18.07 12.85 1.66
N GLU A 314 18.89 11.82 1.78
CA GLU A 314 20.00 11.54 0.86
C GLU A 314 19.54 11.36 -0.60
N HIS A 315 18.47 10.60 -0.79
CA HIS A 315 17.85 10.41 -2.11
C HIS A 315 17.35 11.73 -2.71
N LEU A 316 16.70 12.57 -1.92
CA LEU A 316 16.20 13.89 -2.37
C LEU A 316 17.37 14.83 -2.71
N ALA A 317 18.42 14.86 -1.89
CA ALA A 317 19.62 15.65 -2.16
C ALA A 317 20.32 15.20 -3.45
N THR A 318 20.42 13.91 -3.69
CA THR A 318 20.95 13.33 -4.94
C THR A 318 20.17 13.80 -6.17
N ASN A 319 18.85 13.98 -6.02
CA ASN A 319 17.97 14.51 -7.07
C ASN A 319 17.90 16.05 -7.07
N GLN A 320 18.85 16.73 -6.43
CA GLN A 320 18.97 18.19 -6.39
C GLN A 320 17.74 18.91 -5.82
N VAL A 321 16.97 18.24 -4.96
CA VAL A 321 15.86 18.85 -4.23
C VAL A 321 16.44 19.76 -3.16
N ASP A 322 16.12 21.06 -3.20
CA ASP A 322 16.55 22.03 -2.18
C ASP A 322 15.87 21.75 -0.85
N LEU A 323 16.54 21.00 0.01
CA LEU A 323 15.99 20.56 1.30
C LEU A 323 15.72 21.71 2.30
N ALA A 324 16.30 22.90 2.05
CA ALA A 324 16.02 24.09 2.86
C ALA A 324 14.70 24.78 2.47
N LYS A 325 14.21 24.52 1.26
CA LYS A 325 12.97 25.09 0.72
C LYS A 325 11.88 24.05 0.52
N ALA A 326 12.27 22.81 0.22
CA ALA A 326 11.31 21.74 -0.01
C ALA A 326 10.51 21.43 1.27
N SER A 327 9.21 21.30 1.12
CA SER A 327 8.31 20.93 2.20
C SER A 327 7.94 19.46 2.12
N LEU A 328 8.05 18.77 3.24
CA LEU A 328 7.47 17.45 3.47
C LEU A 328 6.17 17.61 4.26
N THR A 329 5.24 16.72 4.07
CA THR A 329 4.14 16.53 5.01
C THR A 329 4.59 15.56 6.10
N LEU A 330 4.68 16.03 7.34
CA LEU A 330 4.76 15.19 8.52
C LEU A 330 3.33 14.86 8.93
N GLY A 331 2.95 13.61 8.75
CA GLY A 331 1.62 13.10 9.08
C GLY A 331 1.33 13.18 10.59
N VAL A 332 0.06 13.06 10.91
CA VAL A 332 -0.36 12.94 12.32
C VAL A 332 -0.11 11.52 12.79
N PRO A 333 0.54 11.32 13.97
CA PRO A 333 0.60 10.02 14.62
C PRO A 333 -0.80 9.59 15.03
N LEU A 334 -1.32 8.55 14.41
CA LEU A 334 -2.69 8.08 14.62
C LEU A 334 -2.69 6.77 15.41
N ALA A 335 -3.50 6.71 16.49
CA ALA A 335 -3.75 5.51 17.26
C ALA A 335 -5.05 4.84 16.78
N LEU A 336 -5.05 3.51 16.73
CA LEU A 336 -6.19 2.70 16.30
C LEU A 336 -6.69 1.77 17.39
N ASP A 337 -7.98 1.49 17.36
CA ASP A 337 -8.60 0.27 17.90
C ASP A 337 -8.68 -0.75 16.74
N PRO A 338 -7.79 -1.75 16.70
CA PRO A 338 -7.74 -2.70 15.59
C PRO A 338 -8.99 -3.56 15.45
N LEU A 339 -9.71 -3.82 16.56
CA LEU A 339 -10.93 -4.65 16.56
C LEU A 339 -12.12 -3.90 16.00
N ARG A 340 -12.22 -2.59 16.30
CA ARG A 340 -13.28 -1.72 15.80
C ARG A 340 -12.96 -1.08 14.46
N GLU A 341 -11.70 -1.19 14.00
CA GLU A 341 -11.19 -0.55 12.79
C GLU A 341 -11.43 0.96 12.79
N ARG A 342 -11.15 1.60 13.92
CA ARG A 342 -11.37 3.03 14.11
C ARG A 342 -10.18 3.68 14.81
N PHE A 343 -9.94 4.90 14.42
CA PHE A 343 -8.98 5.74 15.12
C PHE A 343 -9.54 6.16 16.48
N ILE A 344 -8.64 6.25 17.45
CA ILE A 344 -8.87 6.69 18.84
C ILE A 344 -7.91 7.84 19.17
N GLY A 345 -8.15 8.54 20.27
CA GLY A 345 -7.32 9.68 20.71
C GLY A 345 -7.78 11.03 20.17
N SER A 346 -6.90 12.05 20.24
CA SER A 346 -7.22 13.45 19.94
C SER A 346 -7.69 13.70 18.51
N ASP A 347 -7.08 13.02 17.55
CA ASP A 347 -7.30 13.24 16.13
C ASP A 347 -8.36 12.28 15.54
N ALA A 348 -8.97 11.46 16.40
CA ALA A 348 -9.91 10.42 16.01
C ALA A 348 -11.09 10.95 15.18
N ALA A 349 -11.63 12.10 15.52
CA ALA A 349 -12.80 12.66 14.81
C ALA A 349 -12.46 12.94 13.33
N GLN A 350 -11.34 13.60 13.08
CA GLN A 350 -10.89 13.95 11.73
C GLN A 350 -10.45 12.69 10.95
N ALA A 351 -9.68 11.82 11.59
CA ALA A 351 -9.19 10.59 10.96
C ALA A 351 -10.32 9.61 10.62
N ASN A 352 -11.32 9.45 11.50
CA ASN A 352 -12.49 8.59 11.25
C ASN A 352 -13.38 9.12 10.13
N ALA A 353 -13.43 10.44 9.90
CA ALA A 353 -14.14 11.00 8.76
C ALA A 353 -13.55 10.58 7.40
N LEU A 354 -12.24 10.28 7.35
CA LEU A 354 -11.52 9.83 6.17
C LEU A 354 -11.55 8.30 5.95
N LEU A 355 -12.12 7.54 6.87
CA LEU A 355 -12.32 6.09 6.68
C LEU A 355 -13.33 5.76 5.60
N THR A 356 -14.16 6.71 5.21
CA THR A 356 -15.18 6.60 4.18
C THR A 356 -15.20 7.89 3.33
N ARG A 357 -16.15 8.00 2.40
CA ARG A 357 -16.36 9.23 1.60
C ARG A 357 -17.84 9.38 1.26
N HIS A 358 -18.21 10.53 0.70
CA HIS A 358 -19.51 10.69 0.07
C HIS A 358 -19.60 9.89 -1.23
N TYR A 359 -20.63 9.06 -1.34
CA TYR A 359 -20.90 8.27 -2.52
C TYR A 359 -21.99 8.94 -3.35
N ARG A 360 -21.79 9.05 -4.65
CA ARG A 360 -22.82 9.60 -5.53
C ARG A 360 -23.78 8.53 -6.05
N ALA A 361 -25.06 8.86 -6.13
CA ALA A 361 -26.05 7.99 -6.76
C ALA A 361 -25.76 7.80 -8.26
N PRO A 362 -26.01 6.60 -8.85
CA PRO A 362 -26.53 5.41 -8.17
C PRO A 362 -25.45 4.53 -7.53
N PHE A 363 -24.20 4.94 -7.52
CA PHE A 363 -23.03 4.15 -7.12
C PHE A 363 -22.76 4.16 -5.60
N VAL A 364 -23.82 4.23 -4.80
CA VAL A 364 -23.70 4.22 -3.34
C VAL A 364 -23.27 2.86 -2.84
N VAL A 365 -22.19 2.81 -2.05
CA VAL A 365 -21.76 1.58 -1.39
C VAL A 365 -22.76 1.26 -0.27
N PRO A 366 -23.38 0.07 -0.28
CA PRO A 366 -24.40 -0.27 0.71
C PRO A 366 -23.76 -0.51 2.08
N THR A 367 -24.47 -0.11 3.13
CA THR A 367 -24.13 -0.48 4.51
C THR A 367 -24.69 -1.87 4.79
N VAL A 368 -23.80 -2.78 5.16
CA VAL A 368 -24.16 -4.13 5.63
C VAL A 368 -23.93 -4.17 7.12
N VAL A 369 -24.97 -4.48 7.86
CA VAL A 369 -24.85 -4.73 9.31
C VAL A 369 -24.31 -6.14 9.46
N ALA A 370 -23.14 -6.26 10.10
CA ALA A 370 -22.48 -7.54 10.39
C ALA A 370 -23.17 -8.29 11.52
#